data_9522aac016549df9afa03809465acf75
#
_entry.id   9522aac016549df9afa03809465acf75
#
_cell.length_a   1.000
_cell.length_b   1.000
_cell.length_c   1.000
_cell.angle_alpha   90.00
_cell.angle_beta   90.00
_cell.angle_gamma   90.00
#
_symmetry.space_group_name_H-M   'P 1'
#
loop_
_entity.id
_entity.type
_entity.pdbx_description
1 polymer ?
#
loop_
_entity_poly.entity_id
_entity_poly.type
_entity_poly.pdbx_seq_one_letter_code
_entity_poly.pdbx_strand_id
1 'polypeptide(L)'
;MNRIIAAVALAILMVTASFARDQHAESNKAIVRRVFTDILTQGKYEVAGEIYAQDFVNHHTTKDVGLDEDQAGNHGWRTAFPDLEMVVEKEIAEGDFVTVLWKGRGTNTGNGNGLNATGKKAEGRGISIFRVVHGKIKEEWTEYSQLLLLQQLGLAPKQQ
;
A
#
# COMPACT_ATOMS: atom_id res chain seq x y z
N MET A 1 -14.79 -36.13 -34.97
CA MET A 1 -14.66 -36.41 -33.54
C MET A 1 -13.44 -35.69 -32.93
N ASN A 2 -12.24 -35.75 -33.52
CA ASN A 2 -11.01 -35.09 -32.98
C ASN A 2 -11.06 -33.59 -32.88
N ARG A 3 -11.73 -32.86 -33.79
CA ARG A 3 -11.82 -31.39 -33.77
C ARG A 3 -12.68 -30.84 -32.65
N ILE A 4 -13.74 -31.56 -32.26
CA ILE A 4 -14.62 -31.16 -31.14
C ILE A 4 -13.92 -31.40 -29.80
N ILE A 5 -13.19 -32.50 -29.67
CA ILE A 5 -12.41 -32.82 -28.44
C ILE A 5 -11.31 -31.79 -28.25
N ALA A 6 -10.61 -31.38 -29.32
CA ALA A 6 -9.58 -30.35 -29.25
C ALA A 6 -10.16 -28.96 -28.87
N ALA A 7 -11.33 -28.59 -29.40
CA ALA A 7 -11.99 -27.33 -29.05
C ALA A 7 -12.46 -27.30 -27.59
N VAL A 8 -13.01 -28.40 -27.07
CA VAL A 8 -13.41 -28.52 -25.66
C VAL A 8 -12.19 -28.47 -24.72
N ALA A 9 -11.10 -29.16 -25.05
CA ALA A 9 -9.87 -29.12 -24.28
C ALA A 9 -9.27 -27.73 -24.22
N LEU A 10 -9.26 -26.98 -25.35
CA LEU A 10 -8.78 -25.59 -25.41
C LEU A 10 -9.66 -24.65 -24.58
N ALA A 11 -10.99 -24.82 -24.61
CA ALA A 11 -11.90 -24.02 -23.79
C ALA A 11 -11.69 -24.25 -22.30
N ILE A 12 -11.50 -25.49 -21.87
CA ILE A 12 -11.21 -25.85 -20.47
C ILE A 12 -9.88 -25.21 -20.05
N LEU A 13 -8.85 -25.25 -20.89
CA LEU A 13 -7.53 -24.66 -20.58
C LEU A 13 -7.63 -23.15 -20.41
N MET A 14 -8.41 -22.45 -21.24
CA MET A 14 -8.63 -21.00 -21.10
C MET A 14 -9.38 -20.64 -19.81
N VAL A 15 -10.39 -21.42 -19.44
CA VAL A 15 -11.15 -21.21 -18.19
C VAL A 15 -10.26 -21.41 -16.98
N THR A 16 -9.47 -22.47 -16.92
CA THR A 16 -8.56 -22.72 -15.79
C THR A 16 -7.47 -21.66 -15.67
N ALA A 17 -6.93 -21.18 -16.78
CA ALA A 17 -5.96 -20.09 -16.80
C ALA A 17 -6.55 -18.77 -16.30
N SER A 18 -7.81 -18.47 -16.61
CA SER A 18 -8.52 -17.30 -16.12
C SER A 18 -8.72 -17.36 -14.60
N PHE A 19 -9.20 -18.48 -14.09
CA PHE A 19 -9.35 -18.69 -12.63
C PHE A 19 -8.03 -18.58 -11.87
N ALA A 20 -6.95 -19.15 -12.39
CA ALA A 20 -5.64 -19.05 -11.76
C ALA A 20 -5.13 -17.61 -11.70
N ARG A 21 -5.39 -16.81 -12.75
CA ARG A 21 -5.05 -15.37 -12.79
C ARG A 21 -5.84 -14.57 -11.77
N ASP A 22 -7.15 -14.83 -11.65
CA ASP A 22 -8.02 -14.14 -10.69
C ASP A 22 -7.61 -14.47 -9.25
N GLN A 23 -7.29 -15.73 -8.95
CA GLN A 23 -6.80 -16.14 -7.62
C GLN A 23 -5.44 -15.48 -7.28
N HIS A 24 -4.53 -15.39 -8.24
CA HIS A 24 -3.25 -14.71 -8.05
C HIS A 24 -3.46 -13.22 -7.74
N ALA A 25 -4.31 -12.54 -8.50
CA ALA A 25 -4.65 -11.13 -8.27
C ALA A 25 -5.24 -10.90 -6.86
N GLU A 26 -6.19 -11.73 -6.41
CA GLU A 26 -6.79 -11.60 -5.08
C GLU A 26 -5.79 -11.94 -3.96
N SER A 27 -4.91 -12.90 -4.15
CA SER A 27 -3.82 -13.20 -3.21
C SER A 27 -2.88 -12.00 -3.06
N ASN A 28 -2.47 -11.36 -4.17
CA ASN A 28 -1.61 -10.18 -4.14
C ASN A 28 -2.30 -9.00 -3.45
N LYS A 29 -3.58 -8.75 -3.73
CA LYS A 29 -4.36 -7.72 -3.01
C LYS A 29 -4.43 -8.01 -1.51
N ALA A 30 -4.64 -9.27 -1.11
CA ALA A 30 -4.71 -9.64 0.31
C ALA A 30 -3.41 -9.30 1.06
N ILE A 31 -2.24 -9.57 0.46
CA ILE A 31 -0.94 -9.17 1.04
C ILE A 31 -0.82 -7.66 1.15
N VAL A 32 -1.17 -6.92 0.08
CA VAL A 32 -1.06 -5.46 0.05
C VAL A 32 -2.01 -4.79 1.06
N ARG A 33 -3.23 -5.29 1.24
CA ARG A 33 -4.17 -4.78 2.27
C ARG A 33 -3.57 -4.79 3.66
N ARG A 34 -2.73 -5.77 4.00
CA ARG A 34 -2.08 -5.88 5.31
C ARG A 34 -1.13 -4.71 5.61
N VAL A 35 -0.56 -4.05 4.60
CA VAL A 35 0.20 -2.80 4.80
C VAL A 35 -0.68 -1.74 5.46
N PHE A 36 -1.88 -1.55 4.95
CA PHE A 36 -2.81 -0.53 5.42
C PHE A 36 -3.49 -0.93 6.74
N THR A 37 -3.87 -2.20 6.89
CA THR A 37 -4.60 -2.68 8.06
C THR A 37 -3.66 -3.02 9.24
N ASP A 38 -2.65 -3.84 9.00
CA ASP A 38 -1.82 -4.38 10.09
C ASP A 38 -0.71 -3.38 10.45
N ILE A 39 0.07 -2.92 9.46
CA ILE A 39 1.21 -2.02 9.69
C ILE A 39 0.73 -0.61 10.04
N LEU A 40 0.03 0.06 9.11
CA LEU A 40 -0.28 1.50 9.25
C LEU A 40 -1.41 1.76 10.24
N THR A 41 -2.50 1.00 10.22
CA THR A 41 -3.64 1.23 11.12
C THR A 41 -3.43 0.61 12.51
N GLN A 42 -2.94 -0.63 12.59
CA GLN A 42 -2.83 -1.33 13.86
C GLN A 42 -1.45 -1.23 14.51
N GLY A 43 -0.40 -0.81 13.76
CA GLY A 43 0.98 -0.69 14.26
C GLY A 43 1.64 -2.05 14.56
N LYS A 44 1.22 -3.10 13.86
CA LYS A 44 1.78 -4.46 13.98
C LYS A 44 3.03 -4.62 13.13
N TYR A 45 4.12 -3.98 13.53
CA TYR A 45 5.37 -3.99 12.75
C TYR A 45 6.05 -5.35 12.70
N GLU A 46 5.80 -6.22 13.69
CA GLU A 46 6.30 -7.58 13.75
C GLU A 46 5.91 -8.45 12.54
N VAL A 47 4.80 -8.13 11.88
CA VAL A 47 4.36 -8.87 10.68
C VAL A 47 5.05 -8.41 9.39
N ALA A 48 5.91 -7.38 9.43
CA ALA A 48 6.57 -6.86 8.23
C ALA A 48 7.35 -7.94 7.47
N GLY A 49 8.05 -8.83 8.18
CA GLY A 49 8.75 -9.97 7.58
C GLY A 49 7.86 -11.01 6.90
N GLU A 50 6.54 -11.03 7.20
CA GLU A 50 5.57 -11.85 6.48
C GLU A 50 5.10 -11.20 5.18
N ILE A 51 5.05 -9.87 5.14
CA ILE A 51 4.46 -9.04 4.08
C ILE A 51 5.51 -8.66 3.03
N TYR A 52 6.70 -8.23 3.49
CA TYR A 52 7.75 -7.70 2.62
C TYR A 52 8.86 -8.72 2.35
N ALA A 53 9.49 -8.61 1.18
CA ALA A 53 10.73 -9.33 0.87
C ALA A 53 11.92 -8.68 1.62
N GLN A 54 12.98 -9.46 1.90
CA GLN A 54 14.18 -8.93 2.55
C GLN A 54 14.88 -7.84 1.72
N ASP A 55 14.82 -7.96 0.41
CA ASP A 55 15.37 -7.04 -0.57
C ASP A 55 14.30 -6.11 -1.15
N PHE A 56 13.32 -5.74 -0.33
CA PHE A 56 12.29 -4.76 -0.64
C PHE A 56 12.90 -3.38 -0.92
N VAL A 57 12.32 -2.68 -1.88
CA VAL A 57 12.67 -1.29 -2.23
C VAL A 57 11.41 -0.45 -2.32
N ASN A 58 11.39 0.66 -1.58
CA ASN A 58 10.41 1.72 -1.77
C ASN A 58 11.06 2.86 -2.58
N HIS A 59 10.48 3.14 -3.74
CA HIS A 59 10.98 4.12 -4.71
C HIS A 59 10.41 5.51 -4.40
N HIS A 60 11.16 6.29 -3.64
CA HIS A 60 10.82 7.69 -3.39
C HIS A 60 11.37 8.62 -4.48
N THR A 61 10.78 9.80 -4.61
CA THR A 61 11.20 10.80 -5.60
C THR A 61 12.68 11.19 -5.48
N THR A 62 13.26 11.16 -4.29
CA THR A 62 14.64 11.62 -4.03
C THR A 62 15.66 10.52 -3.87
N LYS A 63 15.25 9.36 -3.38
CA LYS A 63 16.10 8.17 -3.20
C LYS A 63 15.26 6.93 -2.98
N ASP A 64 15.79 5.78 -3.31
CA ASP A 64 15.24 4.49 -2.92
C ASP A 64 15.57 4.19 -1.45
N VAL A 65 14.65 3.55 -0.74
CA VAL A 65 14.85 3.11 0.64
C VAL A 65 14.54 1.62 0.78
N GLY A 66 15.28 0.94 1.66
CA GLY A 66 15.05 -0.46 1.98
C GLY A 66 14.02 -0.64 3.10
N LEU A 67 13.76 -1.91 3.46
CA LEU A 67 12.69 -2.28 4.39
C LEU A 67 12.81 -1.58 5.75
N ASP A 68 14.00 -1.54 6.34
CA ASP A 68 14.19 -0.97 7.69
C ASP A 68 13.87 0.53 7.72
N GLU A 69 14.29 1.28 6.71
CA GLU A 69 14.02 2.72 6.61
C GLU A 69 12.53 2.97 6.31
N ASP A 70 11.91 2.16 5.47
CA ASP A 70 10.47 2.21 5.19
C ASP A 70 9.64 1.95 6.46
N GLN A 71 9.96 0.90 7.23
CA GLN A 71 9.27 0.60 8.47
C GLN A 71 9.48 1.69 9.54
N ALA A 72 10.65 2.33 9.59
CA ALA A 72 10.88 3.49 10.43
C ALA A 72 9.97 4.67 10.03
N GLY A 73 9.76 4.89 8.73
CA GLY A 73 8.79 5.86 8.21
C GLY A 73 7.35 5.53 8.62
N ASN A 74 6.94 4.27 8.49
CA ASN A 74 5.61 3.80 8.90
C ASN A 74 5.39 4.00 10.40
N HIS A 75 6.38 3.69 11.23
CA HIS A 75 6.37 3.97 12.67
C HIS A 75 6.27 5.48 12.95
N GLY A 76 7.02 6.31 12.21
CA GLY A 76 6.98 7.76 12.30
C GLY A 76 5.59 8.35 12.03
N TRP A 77 4.84 7.79 11.05
CA TRP A 77 3.46 8.20 10.79
C TRP A 77 2.54 7.91 11.97
N ARG A 78 2.63 6.73 12.58
CA ARG A 78 1.84 6.41 13.77
C ARG A 78 2.27 7.19 15.00
N THR A 79 3.54 7.55 15.10
CA THR A 79 4.01 8.45 16.18
C THR A 79 3.41 9.85 16.02
N ALA A 80 3.39 10.39 14.79
CA ALA A 80 2.76 11.69 14.50
C ALA A 80 1.23 11.67 14.67
N PHE A 81 0.58 10.56 14.31
CA PHE A 81 -0.87 10.35 14.37
C PHE A 81 -1.17 9.05 15.11
N PRO A 82 -1.22 9.04 16.46
CA PRO A 82 -1.44 7.80 17.23
C PRO A 82 -2.77 7.11 16.92
N ASP A 83 -3.76 7.87 16.48
CA ASP A 83 -5.09 7.39 16.03
C ASP A 83 -5.18 7.21 14.50
N LEU A 84 -4.05 7.02 13.80
CA LEU A 84 -4.01 6.84 12.35
C LEU A 84 -4.90 5.66 11.92
N GLU A 85 -5.82 5.95 11.03
CA GLU A 85 -6.69 4.99 10.36
C GLU A 85 -6.50 5.09 8.85
N MET A 86 -6.14 3.97 8.22
CA MET A 86 -6.00 3.86 6.78
C MET A 86 -7.16 3.09 6.18
N VAL A 87 -7.72 3.63 5.11
CA VAL A 87 -8.84 3.02 4.38
C VAL A 87 -8.42 2.79 2.93
N VAL A 88 -8.51 1.55 2.48
CA VAL A 88 -8.38 1.20 1.08
C VAL A 88 -9.70 1.49 0.37
N GLU A 89 -9.71 2.46 -0.54
CA GLU A 89 -10.92 2.86 -1.28
C GLU A 89 -11.10 2.03 -2.56
N LYS A 90 -10.01 1.73 -3.27
CA LYS A 90 -10.02 0.94 -4.50
C LYS A 90 -8.72 0.16 -4.64
N GLU A 91 -8.82 -1.00 -5.25
CA GLU A 91 -7.67 -1.84 -5.62
C GLU A 91 -7.83 -2.37 -7.04
N ILE A 92 -6.75 -2.31 -7.79
CA ILE A 92 -6.64 -2.89 -9.13
C ILE A 92 -5.39 -3.76 -9.13
N ALA A 93 -5.49 -5.00 -9.62
CA ALA A 93 -4.35 -5.88 -9.75
C ALA A 93 -4.22 -6.41 -11.18
N GLU A 94 -3.00 -6.40 -11.71
CA GLU A 94 -2.64 -6.99 -12.99
C GLU A 94 -1.25 -7.62 -12.89
N GLY A 95 -1.15 -8.92 -13.16
CA GLY A 95 0.08 -9.67 -12.97
C GLY A 95 0.58 -9.58 -11.53
N ASP A 96 1.84 -9.15 -11.37
CA ASP A 96 2.48 -8.97 -10.07
C ASP A 96 2.15 -7.62 -9.42
N PHE A 97 1.47 -6.71 -10.12
CA PHE A 97 1.24 -5.35 -9.63
C PHE A 97 -0.14 -5.20 -8.99
N VAL A 98 -0.17 -4.47 -7.88
CA VAL A 98 -1.39 -4.03 -7.20
C VAL A 98 -1.33 -2.52 -7.02
N THR A 99 -2.31 -1.82 -7.55
CA THR A 99 -2.49 -0.38 -7.34
C THR A 99 -3.60 -0.15 -6.33
N VAL A 100 -3.34 0.69 -5.33
CA VAL A 100 -4.27 1.01 -4.25
C VAL A 100 -4.52 2.51 -4.21
N LEU A 101 -5.78 2.91 -4.33
CA LEU A 101 -6.23 4.24 -3.93
C LEU A 101 -6.61 4.16 -2.45
N TRP A 102 -5.94 4.96 -1.62
CA TRP A 102 -6.12 4.94 -0.18
C TRP A 102 -6.39 6.32 0.40
N LYS A 103 -6.93 6.33 1.61
CA LYS A 103 -7.19 7.49 2.44
C LYS A 103 -6.67 7.21 3.84
N GLY A 104 -5.94 8.18 4.42
CA GLY A 104 -5.50 8.15 5.80
C GLY A 104 -6.08 9.31 6.57
N ARG A 105 -6.47 9.10 7.84
CA ARG A 105 -6.96 10.14 8.73
C ARG A 105 -6.45 9.95 10.16
N GLY A 106 -6.30 11.04 10.89
CA GLY A 106 -5.87 10.98 12.28
C GLY A 106 -5.73 12.37 12.89
N THR A 107 -5.33 12.40 14.16
CA THR A 107 -5.06 13.62 14.93
C THR A 107 -3.55 13.72 15.19
N ASN A 108 -2.92 14.79 14.73
CA ASN A 108 -1.47 15.00 14.90
C ASN A 108 -1.14 15.43 16.33
N THR A 109 -1.07 14.47 17.24
CA THR A 109 -0.76 14.69 18.67
C THR A 109 0.66 14.30 19.04
N GLY A 110 1.43 13.69 18.15
CA GLY A 110 2.82 13.34 18.36
C GLY A 110 3.77 13.96 17.34
N ASN A 111 5.07 13.85 17.61
CA ASN A 111 6.13 14.27 16.71
C ASN A 111 6.64 13.06 15.92
N GLY A 112 6.63 13.11 14.59
CA GLY A 112 7.10 12.02 13.73
C GLY A 112 7.18 12.43 12.28
N ASN A 113 8.03 11.79 11.47
CA ASN A 113 8.26 12.10 10.06
C ASN A 113 8.50 13.59 9.77
N GLY A 114 9.26 14.27 10.64
CA GLY A 114 9.54 15.70 10.52
C GLY A 114 8.37 16.62 10.88
N LEU A 115 7.24 16.09 11.32
CA LEU A 115 6.09 16.87 11.78
C LEU A 115 6.17 17.09 13.29
N ASN A 116 5.93 18.32 13.72
CA ASN A 116 5.66 18.64 15.12
C ASN A 116 4.17 18.45 15.42
N ALA A 117 3.84 18.05 16.66
CA ALA A 117 2.47 17.93 17.09
C ALA A 117 1.73 19.28 17.01
N THR A 118 0.58 19.28 16.36
CA THR A 118 -0.28 20.47 16.17
C THR A 118 -1.62 20.35 16.89
N GLY A 119 -1.98 19.16 17.35
CA GLY A 119 -3.30 18.84 17.93
C GLY A 119 -4.44 18.83 16.90
N LYS A 120 -4.14 19.01 15.60
CA LYS A 120 -5.15 19.11 14.56
C LYS A 120 -5.46 17.76 13.91
N LYS A 121 -6.71 17.60 13.52
CA LYS A 121 -7.13 16.50 12.65
C LYS A 121 -6.72 16.80 11.22
N ALA A 122 -6.28 15.77 10.51
CA ALA A 122 -5.96 15.85 9.10
C ALA A 122 -6.36 14.55 8.38
N GLU A 123 -6.57 14.69 7.08
CA GLU A 123 -6.88 13.61 6.17
C GLU A 123 -5.99 13.73 4.93
N GLY A 124 -5.34 12.63 4.56
CA GLY A 124 -4.57 12.50 3.34
C GLY A 124 -5.17 11.48 2.40
N ARG A 125 -4.90 11.62 1.11
CA ARG A 125 -5.24 10.64 0.07
C ARG A 125 -4.04 10.43 -0.81
N GLY A 126 -3.82 9.20 -1.22
CA GLY A 126 -2.72 8.85 -2.11
C GLY A 126 -3.01 7.62 -2.95
N ILE A 127 -2.07 7.34 -3.82
CA ILE A 127 -2.02 6.14 -4.62
C ILE A 127 -0.68 5.47 -4.36
N SER A 128 -0.72 4.17 -4.07
CA SER A 128 0.46 3.32 -4.00
C SER A 128 0.38 2.23 -5.07
N ILE A 129 1.52 1.93 -5.67
CA ILE A 129 1.70 0.78 -6.54
C ILE A 129 2.65 -0.17 -5.84
N PHE A 130 2.27 -1.43 -5.75
CA PHE A 130 3.09 -2.49 -5.16
C PHE A 130 3.39 -3.55 -6.20
N ARG A 131 4.61 -4.08 -6.19
CA ARG A 131 4.94 -5.29 -6.92
C ARG A 131 5.08 -6.45 -5.94
N VAL A 132 4.27 -7.49 -6.13
CA VAL A 132 4.23 -8.68 -5.28
C VAL A 132 4.86 -9.83 -6.02
N VAL A 133 5.90 -10.42 -5.45
CA VAL A 133 6.63 -11.56 -6.03
C VAL A 133 6.70 -12.67 -4.99
N HIS A 134 6.27 -13.87 -5.36
CA HIS A 134 6.21 -15.04 -4.46
C HIS A 134 5.50 -14.76 -3.13
N GLY A 135 4.38 -14.00 -3.18
CA GLY A 135 3.58 -13.67 -2.00
C GLY A 135 4.22 -12.64 -1.05
N LYS A 136 5.22 -11.88 -1.51
CA LYS A 136 5.90 -10.82 -0.76
C LYS A 136 5.94 -9.54 -1.57
N ILE A 137 5.75 -8.39 -0.93
CA ILE A 137 5.95 -7.08 -1.55
C ILE A 137 7.44 -6.88 -1.76
N LYS A 138 7.82 -6.68 -3.01
CA LYS A 138 9.20 -6.51 -3.46
C LYS A 138 9.53 -5.05 -3.71
N GLU A 139 8.57 -4.30 -4.24
CA GLU A 139 8.75 -2.90 -4.61
C GLU A 139 7.47 -2.09 -4.30
N GLU A 140 7.66 -0.82 -3.98
CA GLU A 140 6.59 0.13 -3.72
C GLU A 140 6.91 1.48 -4.35
N TRP A 141 5.88 2.16 -4.85
CA TRP A 141 5.86 3.56 -5.27
C TRP A 141 4.64 4.21 -4.65
N THR A 142 4.82 5.34 -3.97
CA THR A 142 3.71 6.03 -3.31
C THR A 142 3.74 7.52 -3.57
N GLU A 143 2.60 8.04 -4.04
CA GLU A 143 2.34 9.45 -4.18
C GLU A 143 1.12 9.88 -3.37
N TYR A 144 1.23 10.99 -2.66
CA TYR A 144 0.13 11.53 -1.86
C TYR A 144 0.15 13.06 -1.77
N SER A 145 -0.97 13.66 -1.41
CA SER A 145 -1.16 15.11 -1.33
C SER A 145 -0.49 15.70 -0.08
N GLN A 146 0.85 15.68 -0.03
CA GLN A 146 1.63 16.17 1.13
C GLN A 146 1.34 17.64 1.45
N LEU A 147 1.28 18.52 0.44
CA LEU A 147 1.00 19.93 0.65
C LEU A 147 -0.36 20.14 1.33
N LEU A 148 -1.39 19.41 0.90
CA LEU A 148 -2.72 19.50 1.50
C LEU A 148 -2.70 19.06 2.98
N LEU A 149 -1.97 18.00 3.29
CA LEU A 149 -1.76 17.54 4.67
C LEU A 149 -1.13 18.65 5.53
N LEU A 150 -0.02 19.24 5.07
CA LEU A 150 0.68 20.31 5.77
C LEU A 150 -0.20 21.54 5.97
N GLN A 151 -1.03 21.91 4.99
CA GLN A 151 -1.99 23.02 5.09
C GLN A 151 -3.08 22.76 6.14
N GLN A 152 -3.60 21.53 6.23
CA GLN A 152 -4.58 21.15 7.27
C GLN A 152 -3.97 21.24 8.67
N LEU A 153 -2.71 20.84 8.82
CA LEU A 153 -1.97 20.94 10.07
C LEU A 153 -1.55 22.41 10.41
N GLY A 154 -1.62 23.33 9.44
CA GLY A 154 -1.18 24.71 9.59
C GLY A 154 0.34 24.85 9.53
N LEU A 155 1.02 23.89 8.93
CA LEU A 155 2.47 23.84 8.72
C LEU A 155 2.88 24.38 7.34
N ALA A 156 1.91 24.68 6.47
CA ALA A 156 2.11 25.35 5.19
C ALA A 156 0.99 26.39 4.96
N PRO A 157 1.25 27.46 4.16
CA PRO A 157 0.24 28.44 3.80
C PRO A 157 -0.93 27.78 3.05
N LYS A 158 -2.16 28.21 3.33
CA LYS A 158 -3.32 27.85 2.50
C LYS A 158 -3.23 28.58 1.17
N GLN A 159 -3.53 27.89 0.07
CA GLN A 159 -3.77 28.58 -1.21
C GLN A 159 -5.03 29.44 -1.06
N GLN A 160 -4.90 30.69 -1.52
CA GLN A 160 -6.05 31.63 -1.58
C GLN A 160 -6.96 31.26 -2.72
#